data_867da96c0fa0ea586455028266a31ce0
#
_entry.id   867da96c0fa0ea586455028266a31ce0
#
_cell.length_a   1.000
_cell.length_b   1.000
_cell.length_c   1.000
_cell.angle_alpha   90.00
_cell.angle_beta   90.00
_cell.angle_gamma   90.00
#
_symmetry.space_group_name_H-M   'P 1'
#
loop_
_entity.id
_entity.type
_entity.pdbx_description
1 polymer ?
#
loop_
_entity_poly.entity_id
_entity_poly.type
_entity_poly.pdbx_seq_one_letter_code
_entity_poly.pdbx_strand_id
1 'polypeptide(L)'
;MLKLLKHDLKNNLKLCLISLFVGLLGNSLLYALFKNSIIVNSQTMGFVEMLFLILCILAVFGSFLALAVQIVMVFRRDYYSDRGYLMFTLPVKSNDILMSKLLFALIWTVIFSIAFALINFLGMYFVGESKFLEMIKLACNNPYFTISPFTFIILTVNFIISTFISYIVMYFSIVATKSLFPSNKTGYSWIIIMIVINVVISLIDQEIFTRFPYLISYVGEGIVNASELITLKNSDTITMSTFTKLMGIPITSSIIWILTGLGLYQASIKMMDNSIDI
;
A
#
# COMPACT_ATOMS: atom_id res chain seq x y z
N MET A 1 16.83 0.70 18.71
CA MET A 1 15.83 0.95 17.68
C MET A 1 16.01 2.30 16.96
N LEU A 2 15.85 3.48 17.59
CA LEU A 2 15.91 4.80 16.90
C LEU A 2 17.23 5.11 16.20
N LYS A 3 18.38 4.68 16.73
CA LYS A 3 19.69 4.86 16.08
C LYS A 3 19.79 4.08 14.76
N LEU A 4 19.25 2.85 14.71
CA LEU A 4 19.19 2.02 13.51
C LEU A 4 18.29 2.67 12.46
N LEU A 5 17.09 3.11 12.84
CA LEU A 5 16.17 3.81 11.96
C LEU A 5 16.82 5.08 11.35
N LYS A 6 17.49 5.90 12.16
CA LYS A 6 18.18 7.10 11.68
C LYS A 6 19.28 6.76 10.67
N HIS A 7 20.03 5.69 10.90
CA HIS A 7 21.06 5.22 9.99
C HIS A 7 20.45 4.77 8.65
N ASP A 8 19.38 3.98 8.67
CA ASP A 8 18.69 3.49 7.46
C ASP A 8 18.09 4.64 6.65
N LEU A 9 17.43 5.60 7.33
CA LEU A 9 16.91 6.79 6.69
C LEU A 9 18.00 7.59 5.98
N LYS A 10 19.13 7.83 6.66
CA LYS A 10 20.24 8.60 6.08
C LYS A 10 20.87 7.90 4.88
N ASN A 11 21.13 6.60 4.97
CA ASN A 11 21.81 5.85 3.92
C ASN A 11 20.97 5.66 2.65
N ASN A 12 19.65 5.55 2.78
CA ASN A 12 18.77 5.29 1.65
C ASN A 12 17.98 6.54 1.21
N LEU A 13 18.15 7.67 1.90
CA LEU A 13 17.45 8.94 1.63
C LEU A 13 17.58 9.38 0.17
N LYS A 14 18.81 9.33 -0.39
CA LYS A 14 19.06 9.77 -1.77
C LYS A 14 18.29 8.95 -2.80
N LEU A 15 18.28 7.63 -2.66
CA LEU A 15 17.56 6.75 -3.58
C LEU A 15 16.04 6.90 -3.48
N CYS A 16 15.51 7.01 -2.25
CA CYS A 16 14.08 7.23 -2.03
C CYS A 16 13.63 8.60 -2.55
N LEU A 17 14.43 9.65 -2.40
CA LEU A 17 14.11 10.96 -2.97
C LEU A 17 14.15 10.96 -4.51
N ILE A 18 15.10 10.27 -5.13
CA ILE A 18 15.15 10.16 -6.60
C ILE A 18 13.90 9.45 -7.12
N SER A 19 13.50 8.31 -6.52
CA SER A 19 12.29 7.58 -6.96
C SER A 19 11.03 8.41 -6.76
N LEU A 20 10.91 9.16 -5.67
CA LEU A 20 9.81 10.08 -5.42
C LEU A 20 9.77 11.19 -6.46
N PHE A 21 10.91 11.82 -6.74
CA PHE A 21 10.99 12.92 -7.71
C PHE A 21 10.60 12.47 -9.12
N VAL A 22 11.07 11.31 -9.57
CA VAL A 22 10.69 10.72 -10.87
C VAL A 22 9.20 10.47 -10.95
N GLY A 23 8.59 9.92 -9.90
CA GLY A 23 7.15 9.66 -9.84
C GLY A 23 6.33 10.94 -9.86
N LEU A 24 6.73 11.97 -9.11
CA LEU A 24 6.04 13.26 -9.10
C LEU A 24 6.16 13.98 -10.44
N LEU A 25 7.33 13.94 -11.10
CA LEU A 25 7.50 14.48 -12.46
C LEU A 25 6.59 13.75 -13.45
N GLY A 26 6.58 12.42 -13.46
CA GLY A 26 5.70 11.64 -14.33
C GLY A 26 4.22 12.00 -14.14
N ASN A 27 3.78 12.14 -12.89
CA ASN A 27 2.41 12.49 -12.56
C ASN A 27 2.06 13.94 -12.99
N SER A 28 2.97 14.91 -12.76
CA SER A 28 2.75 16.30 -13.18
C SER A 28 2.66 16.44 -14.71
N LEU A 29 3.48 15.68 -15.44
CA LEU A 29 3.43 15.64 -16.90
C LEU A 29 2.12 15.03 -17.43
N LEU A 30 1.57 14.00 -16.75
CA LEU A 30 0.24 13.49 -17.09
C LEU A 30 -0.83 14.58 -17.05
N TYR A 31 -0.86 15.38 -15.98
CA TYR A 31 -1.82 16.48 -15.87
C TYR A 31 -1.62 17.56 -16.95
N ALA A 32 -0.37 17.85 -17.31
CA ALA A 32 -0.07 18.78 -18.39
C ALA A 32 -0.60 18.28 -19.75
N LEU A 33 -0.46 16.98 -20.03
CA LEU A 33 -1.03 16.36 -21.25
C LEU A 33 -2.55 16.42 -21.26
N PHE A 34 -3.21 16.08 -20.15
CA PHE A 34 -4.67 16.16 -20.05
C PHE A 34 -5.18 17.58 -20.27
N LYS A 35 -4.50 18.58 -19.72
CA LYS A 35 -4.88 19.98 -19.96
C LYS A 35 -4.78 20.35 -21.44
N ASN A 36 -3.71 19.98 -22.11
CA ASN A 36 -3.52 20.25 -23.53
C ASN A 36 -4.58 19.55 -24.39
N SER A 37 -4.90 18.29 -24.13
CA SER A 37 -5.92 17.55 -24.89
C SER A 37 -7.32 18.14 -24.73
N ILE A 38 -7.65 18.69 -23.56
CA ILE A 38 -8.92 19.36 -23.30
C ILE A 38 -8.99 20.72 -24.03
N ILE A 39 -7.88 21.48 -24.06
CA ILE A 39 -7.82 22.80 -24.72
C ILE A 39 -7.91 22.66 -26.23
N VAL A 40 -7.25 21.65 -26.81
CA VAL A 40 -7.18 21.48 -28.30
C VAL A 40 -8.46 20.85 -28.85
N ASN A 41 -9.43 20.40 -28.01
CA ASN A 41 -10.68 19.76 -28.45
C ASN A 41 -10.47 18.61 -29.46
N SER A 42 -9.28 18.01 -29.48
CA SER A 42 -8.96 16.89 -30.36
C SER A 42 -9.63 15.62 -29.85
N GLN A 43 -10.59 15.10 -30.60
CA GLN A 43 -11.28 13.84 -30.27
C GLN A 43 -10.35 12.60 -30.35
N THR A 44 -9.16 12.77 -30.93
CA THR A 44 -8.19 11.68 -31.14
C THR A 44 -6.80 12.15 -30.69
N MET A 45 -6.21 11.43 -29.74
CA MET A 45 -4.82 11.63 -29.36
C MET A 45 -3.91 11.18 -30.51
N GLY A 46 -2.92 12.02 -30.85
CA GLY A 46 -1.88 11.65 -31.81
C GLY A 46 -1.00 10.51 -31.28
N PHE A 47 -0.36 9.78 -32.19
CA PHE A 47 0.54 8.67 -31.82
C PHE A 47 1.64 9.09 -30.85
N VAL A 48 2.22 10.27 -31.03
CA VAL A 48 3.28 10.82 -30.16
C VAL A 48 2.75 11.11 -28.76
N GLU A 49 1.55 11.68 -28.64
CA GLU A 49 0.88 11.97 -27.36
C GLU A 49 0.58 10.68 -26.60
N MET A 50 0.14 9.64 -27.32
CA MET A 50 -0.11 8.31 -26.73
C MET A 50 1.17 7.66 -26.19
N LEU A 51 2.29 7.73 -26.94
CA LEU A 51 3.59 7.23 -26.47
C LEU A 51 4.05 7.99 -25.22
N PHE A 52 3.89 9.31 -25.22
CA PHE A 52 4.29 10.14 -24.08
C PHE A 52 3.43 9.83 -22.84
N LEU A 53 2.14 9.61 -23.00
CA LEU A 53 1.22 9.19 -21.95
C LEU A 53 1.68 7.85 -21.33
N ILE A 54 2.02 6.87 -22.15
CA ILE A 54 2.53 5.58 -21.69
C ILE A 54 3.83 5.76 -20.89
N LEU A 55 4.76 6.59 -21.34
CA LEU A 55 6.00 6.89 -20.61
C LEU A 55 5.74 7.52 -19.23
N CYS A 56 4.79 8.46 -19.16
CA CYS A 56 4.41 9.08 -17.90
C CYS A 56 3.78 8.07 -16.93
N ILE A 57 2.90 7.19 -17.41
CA ILE A 57 2.32 6.11 -16.61
C ILE A 57 3.41 5.17 -16.11
N LEU A 58 4.35 4.77 -16.97
CA LEU A 58 5.49 3.93 -16.59
C LEU A 58 6.39 4.62 -15.56
N ALA A 59 6.59 5.93 -15.63
CA ALA A 59 7.37 6.68 -14.64
C ALA A 59 6.68 6.67 -13.26
N VAL A 60 5.37 6.85 -13.21
CA VAL A 60 4.59 6.77 -11.97
C VAL A 60 4.64 5.36 -11.38
N PHE A 61 4.29 4.34 -12.16
CA PHE A 61 4.36 2.94 -11.73
C PHE A 61 5.77 2.54 -11.31
N GLY A 62 6.77 2.90 -12.12
CA GLY A 62 8.18 2.64 -11.86
C GLY A 62 8.66 3.24 -10.54
N SER A 63 8.17 4.41 -10.16
CA SER A 63 8.52 5.04 -8.88
C SER A 63 8.00 4.26 -7.67
N PHE A 64 6.77 3.73 -7.72
CA PHE A 64 6.22 2.87 -6.66
C PHE A 64 6.95 1.53 -6.60
N LEU A 65 7.25 0.92 -7.75
CA LEU A 65 8.07 -0.30 -7.79
C LEU A 65 9.48 -0.06 -7.24
N ALA A 66 10.10 1.06 -7.58
CA ALA A 66 11.41 1.42 -7.07
C ALA A 66 11.39 1.59 -5.54
N LEU A 67 10.36 2.22 -4.98
CA LEU A 67 10.17 2.31 -3.53
C LEU A 67 10.03 0.92 -2.89
N ALA A 68 9.17 0.07 -3.44
CA ALA A 68 8.98 -1.29 -2.93
C ALA A 68 10.27 -2.11 -2.96
N VAL A 69 11.02 -2.05 -4.07
CA VAL A 69 12.33 -2.70 -4.20
C VAL A 69 13.33 -2.15 -3.18
N GLN A 70 13.36 -0.85 -2.94
CA GLN A 70 14.26 -0.24 -1.96
C GLN A 70 13.94 -0.71 -0.54
N ILE A 71 12.67 -0.77 -0.15
CA ILE A 71 12.22 -1.27 1.15
C ILE A 71 12.67 -2.72 1.36
N VAL A 72 12.49 -3.58 0.34
CA VAL A 72 12.97 -4.97 0.36
C VAL A 72 14.49 -5.04 0.46
N MET A 73 15.18 -4.27 -0.37
CA MET A 73 16.65 -4.28 -0.45
C MET A 73 17.30 -3.83 0.87
N VAL A 74 16.72 -2.86 1.58
CA VAL A 74 17.22 -2.40 2.88
C VAL A 74 17.20 -3.53 3.89
N PHE A 75 16.08 -4.28 3.98
CA PHE A 75 15.98 -5.43 4.89
C PHE A 75 16.85 -6.59 4.44
N ARG A 76 16.77 -6.95 3.15
CA ARG A 76 17.50 -8.09 2.59
C ARG A 76 19.02 -7.90 2.68
N ARG A 77 19.53 -6.71 2.36
CA ARG A 77 20.97 -6.41 2.42
C ARG A 77 21.52 -6.65 3.83
N ASP A 78 20.78 -6.21 4.85
CA ASP A 78 21.20 -6.35 6.23
C ASP A 78 21.05 -7.79 6.76
N TYR A 79 20.11 -8.58 6.19
CA TYR A 79 19.84 -9.94 6.64
C TYR A 79 20.67 -11.01 5.90
N TYR A 80 21.00 -10.79 4.58
CA TYR A 80 21.69 -11.78 3.75
C TYR A 80 23.17 -11.44 3.46
N SER A 81 23.63 -10.21 3.69
CA SER A 81 25.03 -9.85 3.46
C SER A 81 25.92 -10.18 4.65
N ASP A 82 27.23 -10.18 4.44
CA ASP A 82 28.24 -10.34 5.49
C ASP A 82 28.09 -9.30 6.64
N ARG A 83 27.43 -8.19 6.35
CA ARG A 83 27.03 -7.20 7.37
C ARG A 83 25.99 -7.73 8.34
N GLY A 84 25.19 -8.71 7.93
CA GLY A 84 24.25 -9.42 8.82
C GLY A 84 24.96 -10.05 9.99
N TYR A 85 26.12 -10.67 9.77
CA TYR A 85 26.94 -11.22 10.86
C TYR A 85 27.31 -10.14 11.89
N LEU A 86 27.79 -8.99 11.42
CA LEU A 86 28.10 -7.86 12.31
C LEU A 86 26.86 -7.33 13.04
N MET A 87 25.71 -7.35 12.41
CA MET A 87 24.45 -6.85 12.98
C MET A 87 23.95 -7.77 14.10
N PHE A 88 24.16 -9.07 13.98
CA PHE A 88 23.80 -10.06 15.00
C PHE A 88 24.85 -10.19 16.12
N THR A 89 26.09 -9.75 15.91
CA THR A 89 27.10 -9.66 16.99
C THR A 89 26.91 -8.42 17.88
N LEU A 90 26.10 -7.45 17.45
CA LEU A 90 25.74 -6.32 18.29
C LEU A 90 24.70 -6.77 19.34
N PRO A 91 24.74 -6.24 20.57
CA PRO A 91 23.77 -6.58 21.62
C PRO A 91 22.41 -5.88 21.37
N VAL A 92 21.80 -6.14 20.21
CA VAL A 92 20.53 -5.57 19.77
C VAL A 92 19.51 -6.70 19.62
N LYS A 93 18.33 -6.55 20.22
CA LYS A 93 17.26 -7.55 20.12
C LYS A 93 16.73 -7.61 18.69
N SER A 94 16.41 -8.81 18.18
CA SER A 94 15.80 -9.04 16.86
C SER A 94 14.53 -8.21 16.65
N ASN A 95 13.75 -8.01 17.70
CA ASN A 95 12.57 -7.14 17.72
C ASN A 95 12.92 -5.68 17.33
N ASP A 96 14.01 -5.12 17.86
CA ASP A 96 14.42 -3.73 17.56
C ASP A 96 14.90 -3.58 16.11
N ILE A 97 15.51 -4.63 15.58
CA ILE A 97 15.95 -4.68 14.17
C ILE A 97 14.74 -4.69 13.26
N LEU A 98 13.82 -5.65 13.46
CA LEU A 98 12.62 -5.79 12.63
C LEU A 98 11.76 -4.52 12.68
N MET A 99 11.53 -3.98 13.88
CA MET A 99 10.71 -2.80 14.07
C MET A 99 11.32 -1.55 13.43
N SER A 100 12.66 -1.38 13.46
CA SER A 100 13.33 -0.25 12.78
C SER A 100 13.09 -0.28 11.27
N LYS A 101 13.12 -1.47 10.66
CA LYS A 101 12.88 -1.65 9.21
C LYS A 101 11.42 -1.43 8.83
N LEU A 102 10.49 -1.91 9.66
CA LEU A 102 9.07 -1.66 9.46
C LEU A 102 8.74 -0.17 9.55
N LEU A 103 9.30 0.54 10.53
CA LEU A 103 9.12 1.99 10.63
C LEU A 103 9.76 2.74 9.46
N PHE A 104 10.93 2.32 8.97
CA PHE A 104 11.53 2.87 7.76
C PHE A 104 10.59 2.75 6.55
N ALA A 105 10.03 1.56 6.34
CA ALA A 105 9.10 1.30 5.25
C ALA A 105 7.83 2.16 5.36
N LEU A 106 7.26 2.24 6.56
CA LEU A 106 6.05 3.00 6.83
C LEU A 106 6.27 4.51 6.61
N ILE A 107 7.36 5.07 7.13
CA ILE A 107 7.68 6.49 6.96
C ILE A 107 7.76 6.86 5.48
N TRP A 108 8.50 6.09 4.68
CA TRP A 108 8.64 6.38 3.25
C TRP A 108 7.32 6.21 2.49
N THR A 109 6.52 5.21 2.83
CA THR A 109 5.20 5.02 2.21
C THR A 109 4.26 6.18 2.52
N VAL A 110 4.24 6.65 3.77
CA VAL A 110 3.44 7.82 4.16
C VAL A 110 3.91 9.09 3.43
N ILE A 111 5.24 9.31 3.34
CA ILE A 111 5.79 10.45 2.57
C ILE A 111 5.36 10.39 1.10
N PHE A 112 5.49 9.22 0.45
CA PHE A 112 5.04 9.02 -0.93
C PHE A 112 3.53 9.27 -1.06
N SER A 113 2.71 8.71 -0.18
CA SER A 113 1.26 8.88 -0.21
C SER A 113 0.85 10.34 -0.10
N ILE A 114 1.44 11.09 0.82
CA ILE A 114 1.16 12.51 0.99
C ILE A 114 1.62 13.31 -0.23
N ALA A 115 2.83 13.06 -0.74
CA ALA A 115 3.37 13.76 -1.89
C ALA A 115 2.52 13.53 -3.16
N PHE A 116 2.10 12.26 -3.41
CA PHE A 116 1.22 11.94 -4.53
C PHE A 116 -0.19 12.49 -4.33
N ALA A 117 -0.74 12.49 -3.12
CA ALA A 117 -2.04 13.11 -2.84
C ALA A 117 -2.01 14.61 -3.14
N LEU A 118 -0.95 15.32 -2.71
CA LEU A 118 -0.79 16.75 -2.97
C LEU A 118 -0.68 17.05 -4.46
N ILE A 119 0.14 16.30 -5.21
CA ILE A 119 0.30 16.56 -6.64
C ILE A 119 -0.97 16.20 -7.42
N ASN A 120 -1.72 15.18 -7.01
CA ASN A 120 -3.01 14.84 -7.61
C ASN A 120 -4.04 15.95 -7.34
N PHE A 121 -4.09 16.49 -6.13
CA PHE A 121 -4.97 17.60 -5.80
C PHE A 121 -4.63 18.85 -6.62
N LEU A 122 -3.35 19.22 -6.68
CA LEU A 122 -2.88 20.36 -7.47
C LEU A 122 -3.11 20.14 -8.98
N GLY A 123 -2.87 18.94 -9.48
CA GLY A 123 -3.07 18.56 -10.87
C GLY A 123 -4.53 18.66 -11.29
N MET A 124 -5.46 18.14 -10.47
CA MET A 124 -6.90 18.27 -10.73
C MET A 124 -7.35 19.75 -10.72
N TYR A 125 -6.84 20.55 -9.78
CA TYR A 125 -7.11 21.99 -9.75
C TYR A 125 -6.59 22.67 -11.01
N PHE A 126 -5.36 22.34 -11.46
CA PHE A 126 -4.72 22.92 -12.63
C PHE A 126 -5.44 22.60 -13.94
N VAL A 127 -5.99 21.37 -14.08
CA VAL A 127 -6.72 20.92 -15.28
C VAL A 127 -8.15 21.43 -15.29
N GLY A 128 -8.83 21.36 -14.15
CA GLY A 128 -10.27 21.62 -14.04
C GLY A 128 -10.65 23.07 -13.74
N GLU A 129 -9.71 23.93 -13.33
CA GLU A 129 -9.95 25.32 -12.93
C GLU A 129 -11.22 25.51 -12.06
N SER A 130 -12.20 26.33 -12.53
CA SER A 130 -13.44 26.57 -11.79
C SER A 130 -14.33 25.33 -11.66
N LYS A 131 -14.34 24.45 -12.65
CA LYS A 131 -15.17 23.23 -12.65
C LYS A 131 -14.74 22.24 -11.56
N PHE A 132 -13.44 22.17 -11.23
CA PHE A 132 -12.95 21.30 -10.18
C PHE A 132 -13.51 21.69 -8.80
N LEU A 133 -13.53 22.99 -8.48
CA LEU A 133 -14.13 23.48 -7.24
C LEU A 133 -15.64 23.27 -7.19
N GLU A 134 -16.33 23.42 -8.34
CA GLU A 134 -17.75 23.08 -8.44
C GLU A 134 -18.01 21.59 -8.25
N MET A 135 -17.18 20.70 -8.84
CA MET A 135 -17.27 19.26 -8.65
C MET A 135 -17.06 18.87 -7.19
N ILE A 136 -16.07 19.47 -6.50
CA ILE A 136 -15.89 19.24 -5.06
C ILE A 136 -17.13 19.69 -4.28
N LYS A 137 -17.66 20.89 -4.55
CA LYS A 137 -18.90 21.37 -3.90
C LYS A 137 -20.08 20.46 -4.16
N LEU A 138 -20.25 19.99 -5.40
CA LEU A 138 -21.31 19.03 -5.75
C LEU A 138 -21.12 17.68 -5.05
N ALA A 139 -19.87 17.18 -4.96
CA ALA A 139 -19.56 15.96 -4.23
C ALA A 139 -19.80 16.11 -2.72
N CYS A 140 -19.43 17.23 -2.12
CA CYS A 140 -19.68 17.53 -0.70
C CYS A 140 -21.17 17.73 -0.39
N ASN A 141 -21.93 18.23 -1.33
CA ASN A 141 -23.38 18.49 -1.15
C ASN A 141 -24.25 17.30 -1.58
N ASN A 142 -23.66 16.27 -2.20
CA ASN A 142 -24.42 15.11 -2.64
C ASN A 142 -24.70 14.19 -1.44
N PRO A 143 -25.99 13.95 -1.08
CA PRO A 143 -26.35 13.10 0.05
C PRO A 143 -25.82 11.66 -0.07
N TYR A 144 -25.49 11.21 -1.29
CA TYR A 144 -24.95 9.89 -1.55
C TYR A 144 -23.41 9.80 -1.42
N PHE A 145 -22.71 10.93 -1.30
CA PHE A 145 -21.25 11.02 -1.23
C PHE A 145 -20.74 11.84 -0.04
N THR A 146 -21.57 12.08 0.97
CA THR A 146 -21.13 12.76 2.19
C THR A 146 -20.14 11.86 2.95
N ILE A 147 -18.86 11.94 2.58
CA ILE A 147 -17.78 11.34 3.35
C ILE A 147 -17.70 12.09 4.67
N SER A 148 -18.17 11.50 5.75
CA SER A 148 -18.05 12.11 7.06
C SER A 148 -16.55 12.23 7.43
N PRO A 149 -16.14 13.23 8.23
CA PRO A 149 -14.77 13.31 8.74
C PRO A 149 -14.33 12.02 9.46
N PHE A 150 -15.28 11.35 10.11
CA PHE A 150 -15.07 10.08 10.79
C PHE A 150 -14.68 8.96 9.80
N THR A 151 -15.34 8.87 8.64
CA THR A 151 -15.03 7.91 7.59
C THR A 151 -13.62 8.14 7.04
N PHE A 152 -13.22 9.40 6.85
CA PHE A 152 -11.87 9.73 6.39
C PHE A 152 -10.81 9.27 7.38
N ILE A 153 -11.03 9.45 8.68
CA ILE A 153 -10.13 8.96 9.74
C ILE A 153 -10.02 7.43 9.68
N ILE A 154 -11.14 6.71 9.59
CA ILE A 154 -11.16 5.24 9.51
C ILE A 154 -10.39 4.75 8.28
N LEU A 155 -10.60 5.36 7.12
CA LEU A 155 -9.88 5.03 5.88
C LEU A 155 -8.37 5.21 6.04
N THR A 156 -7.95 6.33 6.63
CA THR A 156 -6.54 6.63 6.84
C THR A 156 -5.90 5.63 7.81
N VAL A 157 -6.57 5.33 8.91
CA VAL A 157 -6.10 4.33 9.89
C VAL A 157 -6.03 2.94 9.26
N ASN A 158 -7.05 2.54 8.51
CA ASN A 158 -7.06 1.25 7.81
C ASN A 158 -5.93 1.17 6.77
N PHE A 159 -5.67 2.23 6.02
CA PHE A 159 -4.55 2.30 5.08
C PHE A 159 -3.20 2.11 5.78
N ILE A 160 -2.97 2.76 6.91
CA ILE A 160 -1.72 2.63 7.67
C ILE A 160 -1.56 1.20 8.20
N ILE A 161 -2.61 0.63 8.78
CA ILE A 161 -2.60 -0.73 9.33
C ILE A 161 -2.36 -1.76 8.22
N SER A 162 -3.08 -1.70 7.12
CA SER A 162 -2.95 -2.64 6.00
C SER A 162 -1.56 -2.58 5.36
N THR A 163 -1.00 -1.38 5.22
CA THR A 163 0.36 -1.18 4.72
C THR A 163 1.39 -1.78 5.67
N PHE A 164 1.23 -1.58 6.97
CA PHE A 164 2.13 -2.13 7.98
C PHE A 164 2.11 -3.67 7.97
N ILE A 165 0.93 -4.27 7.88
CA ILE A 165 0.77 -5.73 7.79
C ILE A 165 1.39 -6.28 6.51
N SER A 166 1.22 -5.60 5.37
CA SER A 166 1.83 -6.01 4.10
C SER A 166 3.37 -6.06 4.20
N TYR A 167 3.99 -5.12 4.90
CA TYR A 167 5.44 -5.18 5.14
C TYR A 167 5.84 -6.29 6.10
N ILE A 168 5.02 -6.61 7.11
CA ILE A 168 5.26 -7.76 7.98
C ILE A 168 5.26 -9.06 7.17
N VAL A 169 4.28 -9.28 6.30
CA VAL A 169 4.20 -10.46 5.42
C VAL A 169 5.44 -10.55 4.52
N MET A 170 5.88 -9.43 3.96
CA MET A 170 7.06 -9.36 3.12
C MET A 170 8.35 -9.71 3.89
N TYR A 171 8.55 -9.14 5.06
CA TYR A 171 9.75 -9.41 5.87
C TYR A 171 9.74 -10.82 6.45
N PHE A 172 8.58 -11.31 6.90
CA PHE A 172 8.44 -12.71 7.29
C PHE A 172 8.85 -13.66 6.17
N SER A 173 8.42 -13.39 4.94
CA SER A 173 8.76 -14.22 3.77
C SER A 173 10.27 -14.26 3.52
N ILE A 174 10.97 -13.15 3.73
CA ILE A 174 12.44 -13.07 3.60
C ILE A 174 13.12 -13.90 4.72
N VAL A 175 12.66 -13.75 5.96
CA VAL A 175 13.20 -14.48 7.12
C VAL A 175 12.95 -15.98 6.99
N ALA A 176 11.71 -16.36 6.63
CA ALA A 176 11.32 -17.76 6.43
C ALA A 176 12.13 -18.43 5.32
N THR A 177 12.41 -17.72 4.23
CA THR A 177 13.24 -18.24 3.14
C THR A 177 14.64 -18.60 3.63
N LYS A 178 15.27 -17.74 4.41
CA LYS A 178 16.61 -18.00 4.92
C LYS A 178 16.62 -19.16 5.93
N SER A 179 15.58 -19.28 6.73
CA SER A 179 15.43 -20.38 7.68
C SER A 179 15.22 -21.73 6.98
N LEU A 180 14.40 -21.76 5.89
CA LEU A 180 14.11 -23.00 5.15
C LEU A 180 15.21 -23.41 4.18
N PHE A 181 15.92 -22.43 3.58
CA PHE A 181 16.93 -22.63 2.54
C PHE A 181 18.22 -21.88 2.84
N PRO A 182 18.98 -22.30 3.89
CA PRO A 182 20.18 -21.58 4.34
C PRO A 182 21.28 -21.51 3.28
N SER A 183 21.37 -22.50 2.36
CA SER A 183 22.36 -22.58 1.30
C SER A 183 22.01 -21.76 0.05
N ASN A 184 20.84 -21.18 -0.03
CA ASN A 184 20.34 -20.55 -1.25
C ASN A 184 20.85 -19.11 -1.37
N LYS A 185 21.94 -18.92 -2.15
CA LYS A 185 22.50 -17.60 -2.44
C LYS A 185 21.56 -16.71 -3.29
N THR A 186 20.61 -17.30 -3.98
CA THR A 186 19.70 -16.63 -4.94
C THR A 186 18.49 -15.99 -4.32
N GLY A 187 18.42 -15.72 -3.08
CA GLY A 187 17.48 -14.90 -2.30
C GLY A 187 16.16 -14.40 -2.94
N TYR A 188 15.68 -14.95 -4.07
CA TYR A 188 14.42 -14.57 -4.71
C TYR A 188 13.26 -15.50 -4.35
N SER A 189 13.53 -16.65 -3.75
CA SER A 189 12.51 -17.63 -3.30
C SER A 189 11.53 -17.06 -2.26
N TRP A 190 11.90 -15.97 -1.59
CA TRP A 190 11.00 -15.24 -0.69
C TRP A 190 9.73 -14.72 -1.41
N ILE A 191 9.81 -14.43 -2.72
CA ILE A 191 8.67 -13.97 -3.51
C ILE A 191 7.61 -15.08 -3.59
N ILE A 192 8.06 -16.34 -3.79
CA ILE A 192 7.16 -17.50 -3.84
C ILE A 192 6.47 -17.68 -2.49
N ILE A 193 7.22 -17.63 -1.40
CA ILE A 193 6.66 -17.75 -0.04
C ILE A 193 5.66 -16.60 0.22
N MET A 194 6.00 -15.37 -0.18
CA MET A 194 5.12 -14.22 -0.05
C MET A 194 3.80 -14.43 -0.81
N ILE A 195 3.86 -14.92 -2.05
CA ILE A 195 2.66 -15.21 -2.86
C ILE A 195 1.81 -16.28 -2.18
N VAL A 196 2.42 -17.39 -1.75
CA VAL A 196 1.70 -18.49 -1.07
C VAL A 196 0.99 -17.98 0.19
N ILE A 197 1.67 -17.21 1.03
CA ILE A 197 1.07 -16.64 2.25
C ILE A 197 -0.12 -15.74 1.91
N ASN A 198 0.04 -14.83 0.94
CA ASN A 198 -1.05 -13.94 0.53
C ASN A 198 -2.25 -14.71 -0.04
N VAL A 199 -2.01 -15.75 -0.84
CA VAL A 199 -3.08 -16.62 -1.36
C VAL A 199 -3.82 -17.33 -0.22
N VAL A 200 -3.09 -17.91 0.73
CA VAL A 200 -3.71 -18.59 1.88
C VAL A 200 -4.53 -17.62 2.73
N ILE A 201 -3.99 -16.44 3.06
CA ILE A 201 -4.72 -15.42 3.81
C ILE A 201 -5.97 -14.97 3.05
N SER A 202 -5.86 -14.76 1.74
CA SER A 202 -6.99 -14.34 0.90
C SER A 202 -8.10 -15.40 0.83
N LEU A 203 -7.77 -16.68 0.77
CA LEU A 203 -8.76 -17.76 0.80
C LEU A 203 -9.49 -17.83 2.14
N ILE A 204 -8.75 -17.71 3.25
CA ILE A 204 -9.33 -17.67 4.60
C ILE A 204 -10.25 -16.45 4.73
N ASP A 205 -9.78 -15.28 4.28
CA ASP A 205 -10.53 -14.03 4.32
C ASP A 205 -11.85 -14.15 3.54
N GLN A 206 -11.82 -14.70 2.33
CA GLN A 206 -13.00 -14.91 1.50
C GLN A 206 -14.01 -15.82 2.19
N GLU A 207 -13.58 -16.94 2.78
CA GLU A 207 -14.47 -17.87 3.50
C GLU A 207 -15.11 -17.22 4.73
N ILE A 208 -14.35 -16.45 5.49
CA ILE A 208 -14.88 -15.80 6.69
C ILE A 208 -15.81 -14.65 6.31
N PHE A 209 -15.46 -13.87 5.28
CA PHE A 209 -16.31 -12.78 4.80
C PHE A 209 -17.67 -13.29 4.26
N THR A 210 -17.71 -14.44 3.59
CA THR A 210 -18.97 -15.04 3.14
C THR A 210 -19.88 -15.45 4.28
N ARG A 211 -19.32 -15.84 5.45
CA ARG A 211 -20.08 -16.22 6.64
C ARG A 211 -20.48 -15.02 7.50
N PHE A 212 -19.63 -13.99 7.53
CA PHE A 212 -19.81 -12.80 8.37
C PHE A 212 -19.60 -11.52 7.55
N PRO A 213 -20.53 -11.17 6.66
CA PRO A 213 -20.40 -10.06 5.71
C PRO A 213 -20.71 -8.70 6.35
N TYR A 214 -19.94 -8.30 7.37
CA TYR A 214 -20.11 -7.01 8.03
C TYR A 214 -19.12 -5.98 7.49
N LEU A 215 -19.65 -4.81 7.12
CA LEU A 215 -18.89 -3.66 6.59
C LEU A 215 -19.11 -2.43 7.45
N ILE A 216 -18.10 -1.59 7.59
CA ILE A 216 -18.27 -0.20 8.04
C ILE A 216 -18.53 0.63 6.79
N SER A 217 -19.78 1.11 6.63
CA SER A 217 -20.16 1.91 5.47
C SER A 217 -19.45 3.26 5.42
N TYR A 218 -19.08 3.70 4.22
CA TYR A 218 -18.51 5.04 4.00
C TYR A 218 -19.56 6.16 4.07
N VAL A 219 -20.82 5.83 3.93
CA VAL A 219 -21.94 6.80 3.83
C VAL A 219 -22.63 7.06 5.19
N GLY A 220 -21.96 6.81 6.30
CA GLY A 220 -22.42 7.28 7.62
C GLY A 220 -23.46 6.42 8.34
N GLU A 221 -23.86 5.27 7.81
CA GLU A 221 -24.85 4.37 8.44
C GLU A 221 -24.24 3.39 9.46
N GLY A 222 -22.93 3.49 9.77
CA GLY A 222 -22.28 2.60 10.73
C GLY A 222 -21.99 1.21 10.16
N ILE A 223 -22.33 0.15 10.91
CA ILE A 223 -22.09 -1.23 10.50
C ILE A 223 -23.26 -1.74 9.67
N VAL A 224 -22.99 -2.11 8.43
CA VAL A 224 -23.97 -2.65 7.48
C VAL A 224 -23.67 -4.11 7.18
N ASN A 225 -24.70 -4.93 7.05
CA ASN A 225 -24.59 -6.32 6.63
C ASN A 225 -24.59 -6.39 5.10
N ALA A 226 -23.51 -6.85 4.50
CA ALA A 226 -23.37 -7.03 3.06
C ALA A 226 -24.06 -8.31 2.51
N SER A 227 -24.80 -9.06 3.33
CA SER A 227 -25.55 -10.24 2.86
C SER A 227 -26.56 -9.89 1.76
N GLU A 228 -27.06 -8.65 1.77
CA GLU A 228 -27.92 -8.13 0.71
C GLU A 228 -27.20 -8.07 -0.66
N LEU A 229 -25.87 -7.89 -0.70
CA LEU A 229 -25.07 -7.98 -1.93
C LEU A 229 -25.07 -9.39 -2.53
N ILE A 230 -25.08 -10.41 -1.68
CA ILE A 230 -25.05 -11.82 -2.11
C ILE A 230 -26.40 -12.18 -2.73
N THR A 231 -27.48 -11.61 -2.21
CA THR A 231 -28.84 -11.80 -2.75
C THR A 231 -29.09 -10.99 -4.01
N LEU A 232 -28.49 -9.79 -4.12
CA LEU A 232 -28.60 -8.91 -5.30
C LEU A 232 -27.83 -9.43 -6.52
N LYS A 233 -26.91 -10.38 -6.37
CA LYS A 233 -26.26 -11.05 -7.51
C LYS A 233 -27.27 -11.76 -8.43
N ASN A 234 -28.50 -11.99 -7.95
CA ASN A 234 -29.59 -12.63 -8.64
C ASN A 234 -30.71 -11.67 -9.12
N SER A 235 -30.58 -10.36 -8.86
CA SER A 235 -31.59 -9.35 -9.26
C SER A 235 -30.98 -8.31 -10.19
N ASP A 236 -31.62 -8.06 -11.34
CA ASP A 236 -31.14 -7.19 -12.42
C ASP A 236 -31.13 -5.67 -12.11
N THR A 237 -31.44 -5.26 -10.88
CA THR A 237 -31.53 -3.83 -10.54
C THR A 237 -30.76 -3.48 -9.28
N ILE A 238 -29.47 -3.25 -9.43
CA ILE A 238 -28.66 -2.59 -8.38
C ILE A 238 -28.94 -1.09 -8.46
N THR A 239 -29.67 -0.55 -7.49
CA THR A 239 -29.86 0.91 -7.41
C THR A 239 -28.58 1.57 -6.89
N MET A 240 -28.31 2.80 -7.36
CA MET A 240 -27.11 3.57 -6.94
C MET A 240 -27.08 3.77 -5.42
N SER A 241 -28.25 3.85 -4.75
CA SER A 241 -28.36 3.97 -3.31
C SER A 241 -27.92 2.71 -2.55
N THR A 242 -28.21 1.52 -3.07
CA THR A 242 -27.76 0.25 -2.46
C THR A 242 -26.26 0.05 -2.68
N PHE A 243 -25.72 0.44 -3.84
CA PHE A 243 -24.30 0.36 -4.13
C PHE A 243 -23.45 1.25 -3.20
N THR A 244 -23.90 2.48 -2.95
CA THR A 244 -23.18 3.41 -2.04
C THR A 244 -23.21 2.95 -0.59
N LYS A 245 -24.32 2.38 -0.11
CA LYS A 245 -24.44 1.82 1.25
C LYS A 245 -23.48 0.65 1.49
N LEU A 246 -23.19 -0.11 0.44
CA LEU A 246 -22.35 -1.31 0.47
C LEU A 246 -20.86 -1.00 0.23
N MET A 247 -20.52 0.25 -0.12
CA MET A 247 -19.13 0.70 -0.10
C MET A 247 -18.64 0.87 1.33
N GLY A 248 -17.71 0.02 1.77
CA GLY A 248 -17.20 0.06 3.13
C GLY A 248 -15.96 -0.78 3.35
N ILE A 249 -15.43 -0.69 4.56
CA ILE A 249 -14.30 -1.51 5.01
C ILE A 249 -14.85 -2.79 5.63
N PRO A 250 -14.47 -3.98 5.14
CA PRO A 250 -14.87 -5.23 5.75
C PRO A 250 -14.20 -5.40 7.13
N ILE A 251 -15.01 -5.44 8.18
CA ILE A 251 -14.53 -5.54 9.57
C ILE A 251 -13.83 -6.88 9.79
N THR A 252 -14.46 -7.95 9.32
CA THR A 252 -13.94 -9.32 9.46
C THR A 252 -12.57 -9.47 8.82
N SER A 253 -12.42 -9.00 7.59
CA SER A 253 -11.14 -9.01 6.88
C SER A 253 -10.09 -8.20 7.63
N SER A 254 -10.42 -7.01 8.11
CA SER A 254 -9.48 -6.18 8.87
C SER A 254 -8.97 -6.88 10.13
N ILE A 255 -9.85 -7.57 10.85
CA ILE A 255 -9.47 -8.35 12.05
C ILE A 255 -8.56 -9.51 11.69
N ILE A 256 -8.87 -10.27 10.63
CA ILE A 256 -8.05 -11.39 10.16
C ILE A 256 -6.65 -10.92 9.79
N TRP A 257 -6.56 -9.83 9.02
CA TRP A 257 -5.27 -9.26 8.63
C TRP A 257 -4.44 -8.80 9.83
N ILE A 258 -5.06 -8.20 10.86
CA ILE A 258 -4.36 -7.81 12.08
C ILE A 258 -3.86 -9.04 12.85
N LEU A 259 -4.69 -10.05 13.04
CA LEU A 259 -4.31 -11.27 13.78
C LEU A 259 -3.19 -12.03 13.04
N THR A 260 -3.31 -12.20 11.74
CA THR A 260 -2.26 -12.83 10.92
C THR A 260 -0.97 -12.02 10.92
N GLY A 261 -1.05 -10.69 10.84
CA GLY A 261 0.10 -9.81 10.93
C GLY A 261 0.84 -9.94 12.25
N LEU A 262 0.13 -9.96 13.38
CA LEU A 262 0.72 -10.16 14.71
C LEU A 262 1.38 -11.55 14.84
N GLY A 263 0.73 -12.59 14.33
CA GLY A 263 1.29 -13.95 14.32
C GLY A 263 2.58 -14.06 13.51
N LEU A 264 2.58 -13.50 12.30
CA LEU A 264 3.75 -13.49 11.42
C LEU A 264 4.89 -12.62 11.97
N TYR A 265 4.56 -11.52 12.65
CA TYR A 265 5.55 -10.69 13.31
C TYR A 265 6.30 -11.45 14.43
N GLN A 266 5.55 -12.12 15.31
CA GLN A 266 6.14 -12.94 16.38
C GLN A 266 6.94 -14.12 15.83
N ALA A 267 6.43 -14.78 14.78
CA ALA A 267 7.14 -15.85 14.09
C ALA A 267 8.45 -15.36 13.47
N SER A 268 8.46 -14.15 12.88
CA SER A 268 9.69 -13.54 12.35
C SER A 268 10.75 -13.36 13.41
N ILE A 269 10.39 -12.82 14.58
CA ILE A 269 11.33 -12.60 15.69
C ILE A 269 11.90 -13.94 16.16
N LYS A 270 11.04 -14.95 16.40
CA LYS A 270 11.48 -16.26 16.84
C LYS A 270 12.41 -16.95 15.84
N MET A 271 12.14 -16.83 14.55
CA MET A 271 13.01 -17.36 13.49
C MET A 271 14.35 -16.60 13.43
N MET A 272 14.33 -15.28 13.64
CA MET A 272 15.57 -14.48 13.69
C MET A 272 16.42 -14.86 14.89
N ASP A 273 15.83 -15.03 16.08
CA ASP A 273 16.55 -15.42 17.29
C ASP A 273 17.19 -16.82 17.12
N ASN A 274 16.45 -17.80 16.59
CA ASN A 274 16.98 -19.15 16.34
C ASN A 274 18.07 -19.17 15.24
N SER A 275 18.09 -18.21 14.32
CA SER A 275 19.12 -18.14 13.28
C SER A 275 20.44 -17.54 13.77
N ILE A 276 20.47 -16.99 14.98
CA ILE A 276 21.68 -16.45 15.64
C ILE A 276 22.48 -17.55 16.34
N ASP A 277 21.81 -18.64 16.74
CA ASP A 277 22.42 -19.77 17.47
C ASP A 277 23.15 -20.79 16.55
N ILE A 278 23.24 -20.53 15.23
CA ILE A 278 23.95 -21.33 14.24
C ILE A 278 25.14 -20.54 13.68
#